data_a332a524179c30e29cba87cec45de3d1
#
_entry.id   a332a524179c30e29cba87cec45de3d1
#
_cell.length_a   1.000
_cell.length_b   1.000
_cell.length_c   1.000
_cell.angle_alpha   90.00
_cell.angle_beta   90.00
_cell.angle_gamma   90.00
#
_symmetry.space_group_name_H-M   'P 1'
#
loop_
_entity.id
_entity.type
_entity.pdbx_description
1 polymer ?
#
loop_
_entity_poly.entity_id
_entity_poly.type
_entity_poly.pdbx_seq_one_letter_code
_entity_poly.pdbx_strand_id
1 'polypeptide(L)'
;MTVIKQDDLIQSIADALQFISYYHPTDFIRAMRGAWEREESPAAKAALTQVLVNSRMCAIGKRPICQDTGIVNVLVSVGMDVQWDADMAFEAMINEGVRRGYTHPDNVLRGSVLTDPNGARANTKDNTPAVVHTKIVAGDKVEIEVAAKGGGSEAKAKFAMLNPSDSVVDWILSVVPTMGAGWCPPGILGVGIGGTPEKAMLLAKESLMEPLKMHELQANGASDAAEELRMELFEKVNALGIGAQGLGGLTTVLDVKLKEYPTHAANKPVAIIPNCSATRHVHFTLDGSGPAQFTPPDLAEWPDTEFELGDEVKRVNLDTLTPAETQSWKSGDTLLLSGKMLTGRDAAHKKLVDMIDKGEELPVDFTNRVIYYVGPVDPVREEVVGPAGPTTATRMDKFTRTMLEQTGLLGMIGKAERGKVAIDAIRDNKAVSMIAVGGAAYLVAKAITNSILLAFPELGMEAIYEFEVKDMPVTVSVDANGESVHIEGPKIWTANIAERIPAVQA
;
A
#
# COMPACT_ATOMS: atom_id res chain seq x y z
N MET A 1 17.92 31.43 21.28
CA MET A 1 18.66 30.18 21.02
C MET A 1 17.77 29.05 21.56
N THR A 2 17.25 28.26 20.66
CA THR A 2 16.27 27.21 21.01
C THR A 2 16.98 25.97 21.47
N VAL A 3 16.56 25.42 22.60
CA VAL A 3 17.12 24.16 23.15
C VAL A 3 16.08 23.04 22.97
N ILE A 4 16.43 22.03 22.22
CA ILE A 4 15.60 20.84 22.02
C ILE A 4 16.09 19.74 22.96
N LYS A 5 15.18 19.21 23.78
CA LYS A 5 15.50 18.11 24.69
C LYS A 5 15.43 16.76 23.99
N GLN A 6 16.29 15.85 24.38
CA GLN A 6 16.31 14.47 23.89
C GLN A 6 14.94 13.81 23.95
N ASP A 7 14.28 13.88 25.10
CA ASP A 7 12.98 13.23 25.29
C ASP A 7 11.87 13.86 24.44
N ASP A 8 11.94 15.17 24.14
CA ASP A 8 10.96 15.82 23.27
C ASP A 8 11.03 15.27 21.84
N LEU A 9 12.24 15.05 21.30
CA LEU A 9 12.41 14.43 19.99
C LEU A 9 11.95 12.97 19.99
N ILE A 10 12.42 12.17 20.96
CA ILE A 10 12.08 10.75 21.06
C ILE A 10 10.56 10.55 21.14
N GLN A 11 9.90 11.30 22.03
CA GLN A 11 8.45 11.21 22.22
C GLN A 11 7.69 11.67 20.97
N SER A 12 8.11 12.77 20.33
CA SER A 12 7.49 13.27 19.10
C SER A 12 7.54 12.26 17.96
N ILE A 13 8.67 11.56 17.79
CA ILE A 13 8.78 10.49 16.77
C ILE A 13 7.87 9.32 17.11
N ALA A 14 7.84 8.88 18.37
CA ALA A 14 6.98 7.77 18.80
C ALA A 14 5.49 8.09 18.59
N ASP A 15 5.05 9.28 19.01
CA ASP A 15 3.67 9.73 18.87
C ASP A 15 3.28 9.96 17.40
N ALA A 16 4.20 10.52 16.58
CA ALA A 16 4.01 10.66 15.15
C ALA A 16 3.74 9.31 14.47
N LEU A 17 4.55 8.29 14.76
CA LEU A 17 4.40 6.95 14.19
C LEU A 17 3.09 6.27 14.60
N GLN A 18 2.69 6.43 15.85
CA GLN A 18 1.39 5.97 16.30
C GLN A 18 0.27 6.73 15.59
N PHE A 19 0.33 8.05 15.53
CA PHE A 19 -0.66 8.91 14.87
C PHE A 19 -0.87 8.54 13.40
N ILE A 20 0.20 8.47 12.61
CA ILE A 20 0.09 8.15 11.17
C ILE A 20 -0.27 6.69 10.90
N SER A 21 -0.14 5.81 11.88
CA SER A 21 -0.50 4.40 11.71
C SER A 21 -2.00 4.21 11.50
N TYR A 22 -2.84 5.07 12.09
CA TYR A 22 -4.29 4.96 12.06
C TYR A 22 -5.03 6.21 11.55
N TYR A 23 -4.34 7.34 11.32
CA TYR A 23 -4.92 8.52 10.69
C TYR A 23 -4.27 8.77 9.32
N HIS A 24 -5.09 8.85 8.29
CA HIS A 24 -4.67 9.47 7.03
C HIS A 24 -4.59 11.00 7.20
N PRO A 25 -3.74 11.70 6.46
CA PRO A 25 -3.80 13.15 6.35
C PRO A 25 -5.17 13.62 5.83
N THR A 26 -5.67 14.74 6.35
CA THR A 26 -7.02 15.26 6.00
C THR A 26 -7.17 15.54 4.51
N ASP A 27 -6.15 16.10 3.87
CA ASP A 27 -6.12 16.37 2.42
C ASP A 27 -6.21 15.08 1.60
N PHE A 28 -5.57 14.00 2.07
CA PHE A 28 -5.68 12.68 1.44
C PHE A 28 -7.09 12.11 1.56
N ILE A 29 -7.74 12.23 2.73
CA ILE A 29 -9.12 11.78 2.91
C ILE A 29 -10.05 12.50 1.94
N ARG A 30 -9.92 13.83 1.83
CA ARG A 30 -10.71 14.66 0.90
C ARG A 30 -10.48 14.28 -0.56
N ALA A 31 -9.22 14.08 -0.96
CA ALA A 31 -8.88 13.66 -2.32
C ALA A 31 -9.44 12.26 -2.64
N MET A 32 -9.36 11.32 -1.71
CA MET A 32 -9.91 9.97 -1.84
C MET A 32 -11.44 9.99 -1.92
N ARG A 33 -12.09 10.81 -1.10
CA ARG A 33 -13.55 11.04 -1.16
C ARG A 33 -13.96 11.59 -2.53
N GLY A 34 -13.28 12.62 -3.03
CA GLY A 34 -13.57 13.18 -4.36
C GLY A 34 -13.34 12.18 -5.47
N ALA A 35 -12.33 11.31 -5.37
CA ALA A 35 -12.12 10.21 -6.30
C ALA A 35 -13.28 9.21 -6.25
N TRP A 36 -13.72 8.82 -5.05
CA TRP A 36 -14.85 7.91 -4.85
C TRP A 36 -16.17 8.48 -5.41
N GLU A 37 -16.43 9.78 -5.20
CA GLU A 37 -17.64 10.44 -5.71
C GLU A 37 -17.72 10.41 -7.24
N ARG A 38 -16.57 10.60 -7.92
CA ARG A 38 -16.48 10.63 -9.39
C ARG A 38 -16.35 9.26 -10.06
N GLU A 39 -15.94 8.23 -9.32
CA GLU A 39 -15.66 6.92 -9.88
C GLU A 39 -16.93 6.24 -10.42
N GLU A 40 -16.81 5.69 -11.61
CA GLU A 40 -17.92 5.04 -12.33
C GLU A 40 -17.68 3.54 -12.54
N SER A 41 -16.41 3.08 -12.43
CA SER A 41 -16.11 1.64 -12.48
C SER A 41 -16.65 0.97 -11.23
N PRO A 42 -17.57 -0.01 -11.34
CA PRO A 42 -18.13 -0.68 -10.16
C PRO A 42 -17.03 -1.31 -9.27
N ALA A 43 -16.07 -1.99 -9.88
CA ALA A 43 -14.97 -2.64 -9.15
C ALA A 43 -14.04 -1.61 -8.46
N ALA A 44 -13.67 -0.52 -9.16
CA ALA A 44 -12.86 0.54 -8.58
C ALA A 44 -13.63 1.30 -7.48
N LYS A 45 -14.92 1.57 -7.68
CA LYS A 45 -15.80 2.20 -6.69
C LYS A 45 -15.87 1.38 -5.40
N ALA A 46 -16.08 0.07 -5.52
CA ALA A 46 -16.09 -0.84 -4.38
C ALA A 46 -14.75 -0.87 -3.64
N ALA A 47 -13.63 -0.81 -4.37
CA ALA A 47 -12.30 -0.73 -3.77
C ALA A 47 -12.09 0.60 -3.01
N LEU A 48 -12.46 1.74 -3.60
CA LEU A 48 -12.39 3.05 -2.95
C LEU A 48 -13.26 3.10 -1.68
N THR A 49 -14.48 2.55 -1.74
CA THR A 49 -15.37 2.42 -0.58
C THR A 49 -14.68 1.66 0.55
N GLN A 50 -14.07 0.51 0.26
CA GLN A 50 -13.36 -0.28 1.27
C GLN A 50 -12.19 0.50 1.90
N VAL A 51 -11.43 1.26 1.11
CA VAL A 51 -10.33 2.10 1.62
C VAL A 51 -10.85 3.19 2.55
N LEU A 52 -11.92 3.90 2.18
CA LEU A 52 -12.52 4.97 3.00
C LEU A 52 -13.12 4.43 4.29
N VAL A 53 -13.89 3.35 4.22
CA VAL A 53 -14.46 2.67 5.40
C VAL A 53 -13.35 2.19 6.33
N ASN A 54 -12.32 1.52 5.79
CA ASN A 54 -11.17 1.10 6.58
C ASN A 54 -10.47 2.28 7.25
N SER A 55 -10.26 3.38 6.54
CA SER A 55 -9.63 4.60 7.06
C SER A 55 -10.40 5.15 8.26
N ARG A 56 -11.74 5.29 8.16
CA ARG A 56 -12.60 5.72 9.26
C ARG A 56 -12.57 4.74 10.43
N MET A 57 -12.66 3.44 10.17
CA MET A 57 -12.57 2.40 11.20
C MET A 57 -11.23 2.44 11.96
N CYS A 58 -10.12 2.67 11.26
CA CYS A 58 -8.79 2.81 11.86
C CYS A 58 -8.70 4.05 12.72
N ALA A 59 -9.24 5.18 12.27
CA ALA A 59 -9.30 6.42 13.04
C ALA A 59 -10.05 6.25 14.36
N ILE A 60 -11.19 5.54 14.34
CA ILE A 60 -12.01 5.26 15.53
C ILE A 60 -11.33 4.22 16.44
N GLY A 61 -10.88 3.12 15.85
CA GLY A 61 -10.33 1.97 16.59
C GLY A 61 -8.86 2.13 16.99
N LYS A 62 -8.16 3.15 16.49
CA LYS A 62 -6.71 3.38 16.64
C LYS A 62 -5.91 2.12 16.30
N ARG A 63 -6.16 1.55 15.11
CA ARG A 63 -5.46 0.37 14.59
C ARG A 63 -4.87 0.65 13.20
N PRO A 64 -3.74 0.01 12.86
CA PRO A 64 -3.05 0.28 11.60
C PRO A 64 -3.93 0.18 10.35
N ILE A 65 -3.83 1.19 9.49
CA ILE A 65 -4.53 1.25 8.19
C ILE A 65 -4.16 0.06 7.31
N CYS A 66 -2.92 -0.39 7.38
CA CYS A 66 -2.37 -1.49 6.60
C CYS A 66 -1.57 -2.44 7.49
N GLN A 67 -1.57 -3.73 7.18
CA GLN A 67 -0.70 -4.72 7.85
C GLN A 67 0.79 -4.50 7.56
N ASP A 68 1.13 -3.88 6.42
CA ASP A 68 2.47 -3.40 6.13
C ASP A 68 2.64 -2.02 6.77
N THR A 69 3.17 -2.00 7.97
CA THR A 69 3.36 -0.78 8.76
C THR A 69 4.55 0.06 8.30
N GLY A 70 5.29 -0.44 7.29
CA GLY A 70 6.24 0.31 6.50
C GLY A 70 7.65 0.38 7.07
N ILE A 71 8.56 0.96 6.28
CA ILE A 71 9.87 1.43 6.72
C ILE A 71 9.76 2.92 7.06
N VAL A 72 10.34 3.32 8.19
CA VAL A 72 10.28 4.71 8.65
C VAL A 72 11.29 5.56 7.87
N ASN A 73 10.82 6.64 7.30
CA ASN A 73 11.63 7.69 6.67
C ASN A 73 11.44 8.97 7.48
N VAL A 74 12.54 9.61 7.84
CA VAL A 74 12.54 10.88 8.60
C VAL A 74 13.35 11.91 7.83
N LEU A 75 12.70 12.99 7.41
CA LEU A 75 13.34 14.12 6.79
C LEU A 75 13.44 15.24 7.83
N VAL A 76 14.63 15.73 8.07
CA VAL A 76 14.87 16.71 9.13
C VAL A 76 15.59 17.95 8.58
N SER A 77 15.04 19.13 8.86
CA SER A 77 15.70 20.40 8.66
C SER A 77 16.04 20.99 10.02
N VAL A 78 17.33 21.05 10.36
CA VAL A 78 17.82 21.57 11.63
C VAL A 78 18.30 23.00 11.45
N GLY A 79 17.74 23.92 12.21
CA GLY A 79 18.17 25.31 12.26
C GLY A 79 19.58 25.45 12.83
N MET A 80 20.42 26.32 12.25
CA MET A 80 21.81 26.53 12.67
C MET A 80 21.94 27.07 14.10
N ASP A 81 20.89 27.69 14.65
CA ASP A 81 20.87 28.26 16.00
C ASP A 81 20.22 27.33 17.04
N VAL A 82 19.94 26.06 16.66
CA VAL A 82 19.41 25.02 17.55
C VAL A 82 20.52 24.45 18.42
N GLN A 83 20.22 24.26 19.69
CA GLN A 83 21.05 23.50 20.65
C GLN A 83 20.32 22.23 21.09
N TRP A 84 21.09 21.17 21.37
CA TRP A 84 20.55 19.90 21.84
C TRP A 84 20.91 19.69 23.31
N ASP A 85 19.89 19.43 24.13
CA ASP A 85 20.07 18.93 25.50
C ASP A 85 19.89 17.40 25.45
N ALA A 86 20.97 16.72 25.08
CA ALA A 86 20.95 15.29 24.77
C ALA A 86 22.31 14.64 25.07
N ASP A 87 22.28 13.38 25.51
CA ASP A 87 23.43 12.49 25.68
C ASP A 87 23.51 11.40 24.59
N MET A 88 22.46 11.26 23.78
CA MET A 88 22.39 10.35 22.64
C MET A 88 22.76 11.05 21.33
N ALA A 89 23.30 10.29 20.37
CA ALA A 89 23.47 10.75 19.01
C ALA A 89 22.10 11.00 18.34
N PHE A 90 22.05 11.96 17.41
CA PHE A 90 20.81 12.41 16.78
C PHE A 90 19.98 11.27 16.18
N GLU A 91 20.58 10.42 15.35
CA GLU A 91 19.89 9.27 14.76
C GLU A 91 19.50 8.21 15.81
N ALA A 92 20.25 8.09 16.90
CA ALA A 92 19.92 7.18 17.99
C ALA A 92 18.65 7.62 18.73
N MET A 93 18.44 8.93 18.93
CA MET A 93 17.19 9.48 19.47
C MET A 93 16.00 9.17 18.56
N ILE A 94 16.15 9.35 17.23
CA ILE A 94 15.12 9.01 16.26
C ILE A 94 14.79 7.51 16.33
N ASN A 95 15.80 6.65 16.34
CA ASN A 95 15.61 5.20 16.41
C ASN A 95 14.95 4.76 17.73
N GLU A 96 15.27 5.40 18.85
CA GLU A 96 14.57 5.15 20.11
C GLU A 96 13.08 5.53 20.01
N GLY A 97 12.74 6.65 19.37
CA GLY A 97 11.37 7.02 19.07
C GLY A 97 10.65 5.99 18.16
N VAL A 98 11.34 5.50 17.14
CA VAL A 98 10.81 4.42 16.26
C VAL A 98 10.53 3.15 17.08
N ARG A 99 11.49 2.72 17.90
CA ARG A 99 11.32 1.54 18.76
C ARG A 99 10.10 1.69 19.67
N ARG A 100 9.97 2.83 20.37
CA ARG A 100 8.80 3.10 21.24
C ARG A 100 7.48 3.11 20.46
N GLY A 101 7.48 3.74 19.29
CA GLY A 101 6.29 3.80 18.42
C GLY A 101 5.86 2.41 17.93
N TYR A 102 6.79 1.56 17.50
CA TYR A 102 6.45 0.23 16.96
C TYR A 102 6.11 -0.81 18.03
N THR A 103 6.64 -0.67 19.24
CA THR A 103 6.38 -1.60 20.34
C THR A 103 5.36 -1.09 21.36
N HIS A 104 4.59 -0.05 20.99
CA HIS A 104 3.58 0.52 21.89
C HIS A 104 2.50 -0.52 22.24
N PRO A 105 2.24 -0.78 23.54
CA PRO A 105 1.41 -1.92 23.97
C PRO A 105 -0.05 -1.85 23.51
N ASP A 106 -0.61 -0.64 23.40
CA ASP A 106 -2.01 -0.45 22.99
C ASP A 106 -2.22 -0.56 21.46
N ASN A 107 -1.17 -0.42 20.68
CA ASN A 107 -1.20 -0.51 19.23
C ASN A 107 0.17 -0.92 18.69
N VAL A 108 0.51 -2.20 18.88
CA VAL A 108 1.75 -2.78 18.33
C VAL A 108 1.74 -2.71 16.82
N LEU A 109 2.82 -2.21 16.23
CA LEU A 109 3.03 -2.16 14.78
C LEU A 109 3.93 -3.30 14.36
N ARG A 110 3.71 -3.83 13.16
CA ARG A 110 4.51 -4.95 12.65
C ARG A 110 5.88 -4.49 12.19
N GLY A 111 6.96 -4.92 12.86
CA GLY A 111 8.33 -4.70 12.40
C GLY A 111 8.55 -5.34 11.01
N SER A 112 9.10 -4.56 10.08
CA SER A 112 9.36 -4.96 8.69
C SER A 112 10.82 -4.81 8.28
N VAL A 113 11.65 -4.19 9.10
CA VAL A 113 13.07 -4.00 8.86
C VAL A 113 13.83 -5.29 9.15
N LEU A 114 14.71 -5.67 8.24
CA LEU A 114 15.55 -6.85 8.32
C LEU A 114 17.02 -6.43 8.38
N THR A 115 17.75 -6.97 9.34
CA THR A 115 19.22 -6.89 9.35
C THR A 115 19.80 -7.79 8.26
N ASP A 116 21.02 -7.53 7.88
CA ASP A 116 21.79 -8.35 6.94
C ASP A 116 21.00 -8.72 5.68
N PRO A 117 20.69 -7.74 4.80
CA PRO A 117 19.79 -7.96 3.66
C PRO A 117 20.31 -9.01 2.65
N ASN A 118 21.59 -9.27 2.59
CA ASN A 118 22.22 -10.31 1.75
C ASN A 118 22.43 -11.65 2.47
N GLY A 119 22.26 -11.70 3.78
CA GLY A 119 22.52 -12.86 4.62
C GLY A 119 21.27 -13.41 5.29
N ALA A 120 21.31 -13.46 6.62
CA ALA A 120 20.28 -14.09 7.46
C ALA A 120 18.91 -13.40 7.42
N ARG A 121 18.84 -12.11 7.04
CA ARG A 121 17.61 -11.32 6.91
C ARG A 121 16.72 -11.38 8.16
N ALA A 122 17.35 -11.30 9.34
CA ALA A 122 16.63 -11.37 10.61
C ALA A 122 15.81 -10.09 10.85
N ASN A 123 14.56 -10.22 11.27
CA ASN A 123 13.69 -9.11 11.59
C ASN A 123 14.16 -8.40 12.86
N THR A 124 14.25 -7.08 12.84
CA THR A 124 14.65 -6.27 14.01
C THR A 124 13.58 -6.23 15.10
N LYS A 125 12.33 -6.56 14.76
CA LYS A 125 11.11 -6.60 15.58
C LYS A 125 10.60 -5.22 16.02
N ASP A 126 11.45 -4.25 16.21
CA ASP A 126 11.14 -2.88 16.60
C ASP A 126 11.18 -1.87 15.44
N ASN A 127 11.39 -2.37 14.22
CA ASN A 127 11.44 -1.60 12.95
C ASN A 127 12.58 -0.58 12.86
N THR A 128 13.62 -0.71 13.66
CA THR A 128 14.85 0.10 13.54
C THR A 128 15.87 -0.55 12.60
N PRO A 129 16.77 0.23 11.98
CA PRO A 129 16.82 1.69 12.00
C PRO A 129 15.84 2.35 11.02
N ALA A 130 15.50 3.61 11.28
CA ALA A 130 14.87 4.49 10.32
C ALA A 130 15.85 4.91 9.21
N VAL A 131 15.31 5.36 8.06
CA VAL A 131 16.09 6.06 7.04
C VAL A 131 15.99 7.56 7.31
N VAL A 132 17.08 8.17 7.73
CA VAL A 132 17.12 9.57 8.15
C VAL A 132 17.89 10.41 7.13
N HIS A 133 17.30 11.53 6.73
CA HIS A 133 17.94 12.54 5.89
C HIS A 133 17.91 13.89 6.62
N THR A 134 19.09 14.48 6.84
CA THR A 134 19.22 15.74 7.59
C THR A 134 19.73 16.84 6.69
N LYS A 135 19.11 18.03 6.79
CA LYS A 135 19.56 19.29 6.19
C LYS A 135 19.83 20.29 7.30
N ILE A 136 20.88 21.09 7.16
CA ILE A 136 21.14 22.23 8.02
C ILE A 136 20.63 23.47 7.30
N VAL A 137 19.80 24.26 7.97
CA VAL A 137 19.13 25.44 7.40
C VAL A 137 19.30 26.64 8.34
N ALA A 138 19.04 27.85 7.85
CA ALA A 138 19.00 29.02 8.73
C ALA A 138 17.81 28.93 9.70
N GLY A 139 17.96 29.49 10.89
CA GLY A 139 16.90 29.57 11.90
C GLY A 139 17.19 28.78 13.15
N ASP A 140 16.19 28.70 14.03
CA ASP A 140 16.30 28.18 15.40
C ASP A 140 15.25 27.14 15.73
N LYS A 141 14.70 26.46 14.70
CA LYS A 141 13.71 25.37 14.83
C LYS A 141 14.18 24.11 14.16
N VAL A 142 13.56 23.01 14.51
CA VAL A 142 13.74 21.71 13.83
C VAL A 142 12.43 21.33 13.17
N GLU A 143 12.42 21.31 11.82
CA GLU A 143 11.29 20.83 11.04
C GLU A 143 11.48 19.36 10.73
N ILE A 144 10.47 18.54 11.01
CA ILE A 144 10.54 17.10 10.90
C ILE A 144 9.35 16.56 10.12
N GLU A 145 9.63 15.77 9.10
CA GLU A 145 8.64 14.98 8.39
C GLU A 145 8.89 13.50 8.68
N VAL A 146 7.87 12.82 9.21
CA VAL A 146 7.90 11.38 9.49
C VAL A 146 6.94 10.68 8.57
N ALA A 147 7.43 9.66 7.88
CA ALA A 147 6.61 8.80 7.04
C ALA A 147 6.90 7.33 7.29
N ALA A 148 5.87 6.49 7.21
CA ALA A 148 5.98 5.04 7.24
C ALA A 148 5.54 4.47 5.89
N LYS A 149 6.50 4.09 5.05
CA LYS A 149 6.26 3.71 3.65
C LYS A 149 6.28 2.21 3.45
N GLY A 150 5.16 1.65 2.99
CA GLY A 150 5.01 0.21 2.77
C GLY A 150 5.89 -0.34 1.64
N GLY A 151 6.40 -1.56 1.81
CA GLY A 151 7.30 -2.21 0.86
C GLY A 151 6.70 -2.42 -0.53
N GLY A 152 5.37 -2.55 -0.64
CA GLY A 152 4.68 -2.67 -1.93
C GLY A 152 4.88 -1.45 -2.82
N SER A 153 4.81 -0.25 -2.27
CA SER A 153 5.05 0.99 -3.01
C SER A 153 6.55 1.32 -3.15
N GLU A 154 7.38 1.03 -2.13
CA GLU A 154 8.84 1.20 -2.24
C GLU A 154 9.43 0.38 -3.39
N ALA A 155 9.01 -0.86 -3.53
CA ALA A 155 9.51 -1.78 -4.57
C ALA A 155 9.15 -1.36 -6.01
N LYS A 156 8.30 -0.35 -6.18
CA LYS A 156 7.87 0.15 -7.51
C LYS A 156 8.55 1.45 -7.92
N ALA A 157 9.48 1.97 -7.12
CA ALA A 157 10.31 3.10 -7.50
C ALA A 157 11.05 2.82 -8.82
N LYS A 158 11.14 3.83 -9.67
CA LYS A 158 11.84 3.79 -10.96
C LYS A 158 12.78 4.98 -11.10
N PHE A 159 13.87 4.76 -11.79
CA PHE A 159 14.86 5.77 -12.11
C PHE A 159 15.33 5.61 -13.55
N ALA A 160 15.59 6.72 -14.22
CA ALA A 160 16.31 6.76 -15.48
C ALA A 160 17.24 7.98 -15.57
N MET A 161 18.33 7.80 -16.29
CA MET A 161 19.16 8.91 -16.77
C MET A 161 18.73 9.21 -18.20
N LEU A 162 17.86 10.19 -18.36
CA LEU A 162 17.39 10.64 -19.66
C LEU A 162 18.44 11.53 -20.33
N ASN A 163 18.42 11.59 -21.67
CA ASN A 163 19.12 12.63 -22.38
C ASN A 163 18.39 13.98 -22.18
N PRO A 164 19.08 15.14 -22.32
CA PRO A 164 18.45 16.44 -22.19
C PRO A 164 17.22 16.67 -23.09
N SER A 165 17.19 16.04 -24.27
CA SER A 165 16.09 16.13 -25.24
C SER A 165 14.94 15.17 -25.00
N ASP A 166 15.11 14.14 -24.13
CA ASP A 166 14.07 13.14 -23.91
C ASP A 166 12.90 13.72 -23.12
N SER A 167 11.69 13.26 -23.42
CA SER A 167 10.47 13.66 -22.73
C SER A 167 10.35 12.96 -21.38
N VAL A 168 10.21 13.73 -20.32
CA VAL A 168 9.91 13.21 -18.97
C VAL A 168 8.52 12.57 -18.93
N VAL A 169 7.55 13.19 -19.59
CA VAL A 169 6.16 12.69 -19.67
C VAL A 169 6.13 11.32 -20.33
N ASP A 170 6.75 11.16 -21.50
CA ASP A 170 6.73 9.89 -22.24
C ASP A 170 7.42 8.78 -21.44
N TRP A 171 8.51 9.11 -20.75
CA TRP A 171 9.19 8.13 -19.90
C TRP A 171 8.26 7.71 -18.73
N ILE A 172 7.65 8.65 -18.01
CA ILE A 172 6.75 8.33 -16.90
C ILE A 172 5.57 7.47 -17.38
N LEU A 173 4.94 7.85 -18.50
CA LEU A 173 3.82 7.08 -19.07
C LEU A 173 4.24 5.68 -19.54
N SER A 174 5.48 5.49 -19.95
CA SER A 174 6.01 4.17 -20.32
C SER A 174 6.25 3.27 -19.10
N VAL A 175 6.62 3.82 -17.95
CA VAL A 175 6.99 3.04 -16.76
C VAL A 175 5.85 2.83 -15.78
N VAL A 176 4.88 3.74 -15.67
CA VAL A 176 3.74 3.60 -14.73
C VAL A 176 2.97 2.29 -14.95
N PRO A 177 2.60 1.87 -16.16
CA PRO A 177 1.95 0.58 -16.37
C PRO A 177 2.78 -0.61 -15.90
N THR A 178 4.12 -0.52 -15.95
CA THR A 178 5.03 -1.59 -15.51
C THR A 178 5.09 -1.77 -14.00
N MET A 179 4.57 -0.81 -13.24
CA MET A 179 4.48 -0.92 -11.79
C MET A 179 3.42 -1.96 -11.35
N GLY A 180 2.45 -2.26 -12.23
CA GLY A 180 1.30 -3.08 -11.89
C GLY A 180 0.46 -2.46 -10.78
N ALA A 181 -0.39 -3.27 -10.13
CA ALA A 181 -1.23 -2.85 -9.02
C ALA A 181 -0.61 -3.07 -7.63
N GLY A 182 0.61 -3.59 -7.55
CA GLY A 182 1.27 -3.94 -6.28
C GLY A 182 1.54 -2.78 -5.33
N TRP A 183 1.53 -1.54 -5.81
CA TRP A 183 1.63 -0.33 -4.99
C TRP A 183 0.27 0.16 -4.45
N CYS A 184 -0.83 -0.55 -4.74
CA CYS A 184 -2.19 -0.28 -4.26
C CYS A 184 -2.70 1.12 -4.63
N PRO A 185 -2.91 1.43 -5.93
CA PRO A 185 -3.56 2.66 -6.36
C PRO A 185 -5.03 2.73 -5.84
N PRO A 186 -5.65 3.94 -5.75
CA PRO A 186 -5.06 5.20 -6.09
C PRO A 186 -4.14 5.70 -4.98
N GLY A 187 -3.13 6.44 -5.39
CA GLY A 187 -2.16 7.02 -4.47
C GLY A 187 -1.54 8.29 -5.05
N ILE A 188 -0.29 8.54 -4.72
CA ILE A 188 0.45 9.72 -5.13
C ILE A 188 1.69 9.27 -5.89
N LEU A 189 2.05 9.96 -6.97
CA LEU A 189 3.36 9.82 -7.60
C LEU A 189 4.26 10.97 -7.19
N GLY A 190 5.38 10.66 -6.54
CA GLY A 190 6.47 11.60 -6.32
C GLY A 190 7.44 11.55 -7.49
N VAL A 191 7.71 12.68 -8.09
CA VAL A 191 8.64 12.85 -9.22
C VAL A 191 9.80 13.74 -8.77
N GLY A 192 11.02 13.30 -9.04
CA GLY A 192 12.22 14.08 -8.82
C GLY A 192 13.00 14.24 -10.11
N ILE A 193 13.34 15.46 -10.47
CA ILE A 193 14.06 15.79 -11.71
C ILE A 193 15.32 16.59 -11.39
N GLY A 194 16.44 16.19 -11.98
CA GLY A 194 17.67 16.92 -11.87
C GLY A 194 18.58 16.52 -10.72
N GLY A 195 19.63 17.29 -10.49
CA GLY A 195 20.72 16.97 -9.56
C GLY A 195 21.58 15.82 -10.07
N THR A 196 21.85 14.88 -9.16
CA THR A 196 22.50 13.60 -9.39
C THR A 196 21.49 12.46 -9.25
N PRO A 197 21.82 11.19 -9.63
CA PRO A 197 20.87 10.07 -9.50
C PRO A 197 20.23 9.95 -8.12
N GLU A 198 21.03 9.97 -7.08
CA GLU A 198 20.58 9.88 -5.69
C GLU A 198 19.76 11.12 -5.29
N LYS A 199 20.09 12.31 -5.82
CA LYS A 199 19.32 13.54 -5.56
C LYS A 199 17.94 13.46 -6.19
N ALA A 200 17.80 12.99 -7.42
CA ALA A 200 16.51 12.80 -8.08
C ALA A 200 15.62 11.81 -7.30
N MET A 201 16.20 10.69 -6.82
CA MET A 201 15.47 9.74 -5.97
C MET A 201 15.02 10.36 -4.65
N LEU A 202 15.88 11.17 -4.00
CA LEU A 202 15.54 11.87 -2.76
C LEU A 202 14.45 12.91 -3.00
N LEU A 203 14.53 13.70 -4.09
CA LEU A 203 13.51 14.67 -4.45
C LEU A 203 12.14 14.02 -4.68
N ALA A 204 12.10 12.88 -5.38
CA ALA A 204 10.87 12.10 -5.55
C ALA A 204 10.30 11.62 -4.21
N LYS A 205 11.15 11.22 -3.26
CA LYS A 205 10.72 10.82 -1.91
C LYS A 205 10.20 12.03 -1.11
N GLU A 206 10.94 13.12 -1.09
CA GLU A 206 10.56 14.35 -0.41
C GLU A 206 9.24 14.92 -0.92
N SER A 207 9.01 14.87 -2.25
CA SER A 207 7.79 15.40 -2.84
C SER A 207 6.51 14.70 -2.36
N LEU A 208 6.60 13.42 -2.00
CA LEU A 208 5.45 12.65 -1.49
C LEU A 208 4.89 13.18 -0.16
N MET A 209 5.72 13.90 0.61
CA MET A 209 5.35 14.41 1.95
C MET A 209 4.65 15.78 1.87
N GLU A 210 4.63 16.41 0.71
CA GLU A 210 3.94 17.68 0.52
C GLU A 210 2.41 17.53 0.54
N PRO A 211 1.66 18.54 0.98
CA PRO A 211 0.20 18.51 0.97
C PRO A 211 -0.38 18.25 -0.42
N LEU A 212 -1.50 17.52 -0.51
CA LEU A 212 -2.21 17.30 -1.76
C LEU A 212 -2.96 18.59 -2.16
N LYS A 213 -2.61 19.13 -3.34
CA LYS A 213 -3.16 20.39 -3.85
C LYS A 213 -3.62 20.30 -5.30
N MET A 214 -3.76 19.09 -5.86
CA MET A 214 -4.12 18.95 -7.28
C MET A 214 -5.47 19.59 -7.62
N HIS A 215 -6.44 19.51 -6.72
CA HIS A 215 -7.74 20.17 -6.91
C HIS A 215 -7.65 21.70 -6.93
N GLU A 216 -6.77 22.30 -6.10
CA GLU A 216 -6.50 23.74 -6.11
C GLU A 216 -5.79 24.14 -7.40
N LEU A 217 -4.81 23.34 -7.83
CA LEU A 217 -4.06 23.55 -9.06
C LEU A 217 -4.97 23.47 -10.30
N GLN A 218 -5.87 22.50 -10.34
CA GLN A 218 -6.86 22.39 -11.42
C GLN A 218 -7.85 23.56 -11.44
N ALA A 219 -8.24 24.08 -10.28
CA ALA A 219 -9.16 25.19 -10.16
C ALA A 219 -8.53 26.56 -10.54
N ASN A 220 -7.27 26.76 -10.18
CA ASN A 220 -6.57 28.04 -10.34
C ASN A 220 -5.71 28.11 -11.61
N GLY A 221 -5.40 26.98 -12.24
CA GLY A 221 -4.42 26.85 -13.31
C GLY A 221 -2.98 26.83 -12.79
N ALA A 222 -2.06 26.42 -13.65
CA ALA A 222 -0.64 26.37 -13.35
C ALA A 222 -0.02 27.78 -13.35
N SER A 223 0.86 28.05 -12.41
CA SER A 223 1.58 29.32 -12.28
C SER A 223 3.01 29.27 -12.85
N ASP A 224 3.55 28.07 -13.05
CA ASP A 224 4.88 27.82 -13.60
C ASP A 224 4.95 26.48 -14.35
N ALA A 225 6.10 26.24 -15.01
CA ALA A 225 6.30 25.04 -15.81
C ALA A 225 6.29 23.72 -15.00
N ALA A 226 6.63 23.78 -13.73
CA ALA A 226 6.58 22.58 -12.86
C ALA A 226 5.12 22.20 -12.53
N GLU A 227 4.27 23.19 -12.30
CA GLU A 227 2.84 22.99 -12.11
C GLU A 227 2.14 22.55 -13.39
N GLU A 228 2.53 23.10 -14.57
CA GLU A 228 2.05 22.64 -15.88
C GLU A 228 2.38 21.14 -16.07
N LEU A 229 3.62 20.74 -15.82
CA LEU A 229 4.06 19.35 -15.92
C LEU A 229 3.31 18.44 -14.92
N ARG A 230 3.03 18.90 -13.70
CA ARG A 230 2.23 18.15 -12.72
C ARG A 230 0.81 17.90 -13.22
N MET A 231 0.16 18.93 -13.77
CA MET A 231 -1.20 18.82 -14.34
C MET A 231 -1.21 17.84 -15.52
N GLU A 232 -0.28 17.99 -16.45
CA GLU A 232 -0.16 17.09 -17.61
C GLU A 232 0.05 15.63 -17.19
N LEU A 233 0.95 15.38 -16.25
CA LEU A 233 1.19 14.04 -15.73
C LEU A 233 -0.02 13.47 -14.99
N PHE A 234 -0.71 14.29 -14.19
CA PHE A 234 -1.92 13.87 -13.49
C PHE A 234 -3.02 13.41 -14.46
N GLU A 235 -3.27 14.20 -15.49
CA GLU A 235 -4.28 13.89 -16.52
C GLU A 235 -3.89 12.63 -17.30
N LYS A 236 -2.67 12.57 -17.82
CA LYS A 236 -2.21 11.47 -18.66
C LYS A 236 -2.06 10.14 -17.89
N VAL A 237 -1.62 10.17 -16.63
CA VAL A 237 -1.51 8.96 -15.80
C VAL A 237 -2.90 8.42 -15.45
N ASN A 238 -3.87 9.29 -15.15
CA ASN A 238 -5.26 8.86 -14.93
C ASN A 238 -5.90 8.35 -16.23
N ALA A 239 -5.54 8.93 -17.38
CA ALA A 239 -6.01 8.46 -18.69
C ALA A 239 -5.52 7.05 -19.07
N LEU A 240 -4.52 6.50 -18.38
CA LEU A 240 -4.13 5.08 -18.52
C LEU A 240 -5.22 4.12 -18.04
N GLY A 241 -6.27 4.59 -17.38
CA GLY A 241 -7.43 3.78 -16.99
C GLY A 241 -7.12 2.66 -15.99
N ILE A 242 -5.94 2.67 -15.32
CA ILE A 242 -5.51 1.62 -14.38
C ILE A 242 -6.48 1.53 -13.20
N GLY A 243 -6.90 2.67 -12.65
CA GLY A 243 -7.90 2.76 -11.60
C GLY A 243 -7.49 2.21 -10.24
N ALA A 244 -8.42 2.28 -9.29
CA ALA A 244 -8.21 1.77 -7.94
C ALA A 244 -7.85 0.29 -7.96
N GLN A 245 -6.80 -0.10 -7.22
CA GLN A 245 -6.27 -1.47 -7.11
C GLN A 245 -5.91 -2.11 -8.47
N GLY A 246 -5.83 -1.33 -9.55
CA GLY A 246 -5.58 -1.83 -10.90
C GLY A 246 -6.78 -2.50 -11.56
N LEU A 247 -7.99 -2.27 -11.05
CA LEU A 247 -9.22 -2.92 -11.51
C LEU A 247 -9.86 -2.24 -12.74
N GLY A 248 -9.23 -1.19 -13.24
CA GLY A 248 -9.80 -0.32 -14.25
C GLY A 248 -10.75 0.73 -13.67
N GLY A 249 -10.56 2.00 -14.01
CA GLY A 249 -11.35 3.10 -13.49
C GLY A 249 -10.75 4.47 -13.79
N LEU A 250 -11.40 5.52 -13.27
CA LEU A 250 -11.05 6.90 -13.55
C LEU A 250 -9.85 7.42 -12.77
N THR A 251 -9.57 6.85 -11.58
CA THR A 251 -8.56 7.40 -10.68
C THR A 251 -7.45 6.38 -10.39
N THR A 252 -6.28 6.61 -10.98
CA THR A 252 -5.03 5.88 -10.70
C THR A 252 -4.19 6.62 -9.68
N VAL A 253 -4.13 7.96 -9.79
CA VAL A 253 -3.40 8.84 -8.88
C VAL A 253 -4.32 9.96 -8.37
N LEU A 254 -4.14 10.33 -7.10
CA LEU A 254 -4.83 11.45 -6.45
C LEU A 254 -4.07 12.76 -6.66
N ASP A 255 -2.76 12.66 -6.81
CA ASP A 255 -1.87 13.79 -7.10
C ASP A 255 -0.57 13.30 -7.74
N VAL A 256 0.08 14.15 -8.51
CA VAL A 256 1.46 14.02 -8.95
C VAL A 256 2.26 15.15 -8.31
N LYS A 257 3.25 14.80 -7.50
CA LYS A 257 4.15 15.74 -6.82
C LYS A 257 5.44 15.84 -7.59
N LEU A 258 6.02 17.02 -7.66
CA LEU A 258 7.24 17.27 -8.42
C LEU A 258 8.20 18.12 -7.62
N LYS A 259 9.47 17.71 -7.56
CA LYS A 259 10.59 18.55 -7.13
C LYS A 259 11.71 18.53 -8.16
N GLU A 260 12.29 19.69 -8.39
CA GLU A 260 13.38 19.88 -9.34
C GLU A 260 14.65 20.38 -8.66
N TYR A 261 15.78 20.09 -9.26
CA TYR A 261 17.08 20.61 -8.83
C TYR A 261 17.98 20.85 -10.05
N PRO A 262 18.82 21.90 -10.05
CA PRO A 262 19.78 22.13 -11.12
C PRO A 262 20.64 20.90 -11.41
N THR A 263 20.86 20.61 -12.71
CA THR A 263 21.57 19.40 -13.12
C THR A 263 22.68 19.70 -14.10
N HIS A 264 23.58 18.75 -14.35
CA HIS A 264 24.61 18.87 -15.36
C HIS A 264 24.00 18.91 -16.77
N ALA A 265 24.52 19.81 -17.63
CA ALA A 265 23.97 20.07 -18.97
C ALA A 265 23.85 18.81 -19.86
N ALA A 266 24.64 17.79 -19.63
CA ALA A 266 24.62 16.54 -20.41
C ALA A 266 23.62 15.49 -19.92
N ASN A 267 22.99 15.69 -18.77
CA ASN A 267 22.20 14.67 -18.07
C ASN A 267 20.84 15.20 -17.62
N LYS A 268 19.85 14.33 -17.60
CA LYS A 268 18.52 14.60 -17.02
C LYS A 268 18.09 13.39 -16.16
N PRO A 269 18.60 13.29 -14.92
CA PRO A 269 18.15 12.23 -14.01
C PRO A 269 16.69 12.45 -13.62
N VAL A 270 15.87 11.41 -13.76
CA VAL A 270 14.44 11.42 -13.40
C VAL A 270 14.14 10.20 -12.56
N ALA A 271 13.44 10.42 -11.45
CA ALA A 271 12.97 9.38 -10.56
C ALA A 271 11.47 9.50 -10.32
N ILE A 272 10.79 8.36 -10.18
CA ILE A 272 9.42 8.31 -9.70
C ILE A 272 9.31 7.31 -8.55
N ILE A 273 8.59 7.71 -7.51
CA ILE A 273 8.30 6.88 -6.35
C ILE A 273 6.79 6.96 -6.08
N PRO A 274 6.04 5.84 -6.21
CA PRO A 274 4.63 5.86 -5.86
C PRO A 274 4.44 5.81 -4.34
N ASN A 275 3.35 6.40 -3.84
CA ASN A 275 2.82 6.18 -2.51
C ASN A 275 1.41 5.57 -2.64
N CYS A 276 1.06 4.64 -1.75
CA CYS A 276 -0.16 3.83 -1.88
C CYS A 276 -1.40 4.48 -1.23
N SER A 277 -2.55 3.83 -1.39
CA SER A 277 -3.80 4.20 -0.72
C SER A 277 -3.75 4.18 0.81
N ALA A 278 -2.71 3.59 1.41
CA ALA A 278 -2.43 3.66 2.84
C ALA A 278 -1.28 4.64 3.14
N THR A 279 -1.37 5.86 2.60
CA THR A 279 -0.36 6.90 2.83
C THR A 279 -0.31 7.30 4.30
N ARG A 280 0.89 7.46 4.85
CA ARG A 280 1.15 7.67 6.28
C ARG A 280 2.32 8.60 6.45
N HIS A 281 2.05 9.87 6.69
CA HIS A 281 3.08 10.85 6.99
C HIS A 281 2.50 12.00 7.83
N VAL A 282 3.37 12.69 8.53
CA VAL A 282 3.04 13.90 9.29
C VAL A 282 4.25 14.82 9.34
N HIS A 283 4.00 16.11 9.33
CA HIS A 283 4.97 17.16 9.54
C HIS A 283 4.76 17.81 10.91
N PHE A 284 5.83 18.13 11.61
CA PHE A 284 5.82 18.88 12.86
C PHE A 284 7.11 19.67 13.08
N THR A 285 7.03 20.65 13.97
CA THR A 285 8.12 21.52 14.35
C THR A 285 8.47 21.34 15.81
N LEU A 286 9.76 21.27 16.15
CA LEU A 286 10.27 21.40 17.50
C LEU A 286 10.92 22.78 17.65
N ASP A 287 10.44 23.53 18.63
CA ASP A 287 10.87 24.90 18.93
C ASP A 287 11.28 25.09 20.39
N GLY A 288 11.48 23.98 21.12
CA GLY A 288 11.86 23.97 22.53
C GLY A 288 10.70 24.08 23.51
N SER A 289 9.45 24.14 23.03
CA SER A 289 8.26 24.22 23.91
C SER A 289 7.82 22.87 24.46
N GLY A 290 8.46 21.77 24.03
CA GLY A 290 8.11 20.40 24.42
C GLY A 290 7.90 19.49 23.24
N PRO A 291 7.36 18.28 23.43
CA PRO A 291 7.08 17.34 22.35
C PRO A 291 5.94 17.83 21.45
N ALA A 292 5.97 17.41 20.18
CA ALA A 292 4.98 17.77 19.20
C ALA A 292 3.57 17.27 19.57
N GLN A 293 2.57 18.04 19.20
CA GLN A 293 1.16 17.68 19.41
C GLN A 293 0.49 17.45 18.06
N PHE A 294 -0.28 16.36 17.95
CA PHE A 294 -0.95 15.97 16.72
C PHE A 294 -2.45 16.09 16.86
N THR A 295 -3.10 16.81 15.94
CA THR A 295 -4.55 16.97 15.92
C THR A 295 -5.19 15.94 15.00
N PRO A 296 -6.06 15.03 15.50
CA PRO A 296 -6.78 14.08 14.68
C PRO A 296 -7.66 14.77 13.63
N PRO A 297 -7.81 14.19 12.42
CA PRO A 297 -8.83 14.62 11.49
C PRO A 297 -10.24 14.55 12.11
N ASP A 298 -11.11 15.49 11.72
CA ASP A 298 -12.52 15.43 12.11
C ASP A 298 -13.18 14.21 11.43
N LEU A 299 -13.98 13.45 12.16
CA LEU A 299 -14.69 12.29 11.61
C LEU A 299 -15.67 12.66 10.48
N ALA A 300 -16.10 13.92 10.39
CA ALA A 300 -16.91 14.43 9.29
C ALA A 300 -16.16 14.53 7.94
N GLU A 301 -14.84 14.41 7.94
CA GLU A 301 -14.06 14.39 6.68
C GLU A 301 -14.32 13.13 5.86
N TRP A 302 -14.61 12.01 6.53
CA TRP A 302 -14.99 10.79 5.81
C TRP A 302 -16.45 10.89 5.34
N PRO A 303 -16.75 10.39 4.13
CA PRO A 303 -18.13 10.28 3.69
C PRO A 303 -18.89 9.34 4.62
N ASP A 304 -20.16 9.59 4.76
CA ASP A 304 -21.07 8.69 5.50
C ASP A 304 -21.41 7.50 4.59
N THR A 305 -20.38 6.68 4.35
CA THR A 305 -20.49 5.44 3.58
C THR A 305 -20.38 4.28 4.54
N GLU A 306 -21.47 3.55 4.67
CA GLU A 306 -21.40 2.16 5.07
C GLU A 306 -20.96 1.34 3.85
N PHE A 307 -20.27 0.23 4.07
CA PHE A 307 -20.00 -0.72 3.00
C PHE A 307 -21.33 -1.43 2.69
N GLU A 308 -22.26 -0.66 2.15
CA GLU A 308 -23.51 -1.21 1.63
C GLU A 308 -23.22 -1.95 0.33
N LEU A 309 -23.33 -3.22 0.45
CA LEU A 309 -23.26 -4.13 -0.67
C LEU A 309 -24.63 -4.12 -1.35
N GLY A 310 -24.66 -3.61 -2.58
CA GLY A 310 -25.87 -3.70 -3.40
C GLY A 310 -26.35 -5.15 -3.51
N ASP A 311 -27.61 -5.33 -3.83
CA ASP A 311 -28.27 -6.65 -3.97
C ASP A 311 -27.59 -7.57 -5.01
N GLU A 312 -26.69 -7.02 -5.83
CA GLU A 312 -25.93 -7.74 -6.87
C GLU A 312 -24.69 -8.49 -6.35
N VAL A 313 -24.30 -8.27 -5.08
CA VAL A 313 -23.09 -8.91 -4.53
C VAL A 313 -23.38 -10.36 -4.15
N LYS A 314 -22.60 -11.27 -4.73
CA LYS A 314 -22.72 -12.70 -4.47
C LYS A 314 -22.19 -13.04 -3.07
N ARG A 315 -23.03 -13.68 -2.24
CA ARG A 315 -22.61 -14.25 -0.96
C ARG A 315 -22.17 -15.69 -1.16
N VAL A 316 -20.98 -16.00 -0.69
CA VAL A 316 -20.34 -17.31 -0.88
C VAL A 316 -20.09 -17.98 0.47
N ASN A 317 -20.52 -19.22 0.61
CA ASN A 317 -20.21 -20.06 1.76
C ASN A 317 -19.00 -20.96 1.42
N LEU A 318 -17.85 -20.67 2.02
CA LEU A 318 -16.60 -21.40 1.81
C LEU A 318 -16.65 -22.86 2.30
N ASP A 319 -17.49 -23.16 3.29
CA ASP A 319 -17.60 -24.51 3.85
C ASP A 319 -18.32 -25.48 2.91
N THR A 320 -19.07 -24.94 1.93
CA THR A 320 -19.81 -25.71 0.93
C THR A 320 -19.36 -25.42 -0.50
N LEU A 321 -18.23 -24.74 -0.66
CA LEU A 321 -17.73 -24.30 -1.96
C LEU A 321 -17.45 -25.49 -2.88
N THR A 322 -17.89 -25.35 -4.13
CA THR A 322 -17.72 -26.39 -5.16
C THR A 322 -16.98 -25.85 -6.38
N PRO A 323 -16.33 -26.73 -7.17
CA PRO A 323 -15.73 -26.35 -8.45
C PRO A 323 -16.72 -25.71 -9.43
N ALA A 324 -17.97 -26.17 -9.44
CA ALA A 324 -19.01 -25.60 -10.31
C ALA A 324 -19.35 -24.14 -9.94
N GLU A 325 -19.36 -23.83 -8.64
CA GLU A 325 -19.63 -22.49 -8.16
C GLU A 325 -18.47 -21.54 -8.53
N THR A 326 -17.22 -21.90 -8.27
CA THR A 326 -16.05 -21.08 -8.61
C THR A 326 -15.96 -20.83 -10.12
N GLN A 327 -16.32 -21.79 -10.95
CA GLN A 327 -16.33 -21.65 -12.42
C GLN A 327 -17.46 -20.74 -12.93
N SER A 328 -18.45 -20.44 -12.12
CA SER A 328 -19.54 -19.50 -12.48
C SER A 328 -19.15 -18.04 -12.28
N TRP A 329 -18.09 -17.75 -11.52
CA TRP A 329 -17.65 -16.40 -11.23
C TRP A 329 -16.93 -15.79 -12.43
N LYS A 330 -17.06 -14.47 -12.58
CA LYS A 330 -16.43 -13.69 -13.64
C LYS A 330 -15.37 -12.75 -13.07
N SER A 331 -14.35 -12.52 -13.86
CA SER A 331 -13.36 -11.48 -13.61
C SER A 331 -14.06 -10.12 -13.37
N GLY A 332 -13.77 -9.48 -12.23
CA GLY A 332 -14.41 -8.25 -11.78
C GLY A 332 -15.61 -8.44 -10.84
N ASP A 333 -16.16 -9.65 -10.69
CA ASP A 333 -17.24 -9.90 -9.72
C ASP A 333 -16.76 -9.56 -8.28
N THR A 334 -17.63 -8.88 -7.53
CA THR A 334 -17.43 -8.68 -6.08
C THR A 334 -18.18 -9.77 -5.32
N LEU A 335 -17.48 -10.42 -4.39
CA LEU A 335 -17.99 -11.51 -3.57
C LEU A 335 -17.87 -11.17 -2.08
N LEU A 336 -18.79 -11.74 -1.27
CA LEU A 336 -18.70 -11.77 0.18
C LEU A 336 -18.48 -13.19 0.64
N LEU A 337 -17.32 -13.42 1.22
CA LEU A 337 -16.93 -14.75 1.67
C LEU A 337 -17.32 -14.95 3.14
N SER A 338 -17.99 -16.04 3.45
CA SER A 338 -18.25 -16.53 4.82
C SER A 338 -17.86 -17.99 4.94
N GLY A 339 -17.42 -18.40 6.15
CA GLY A 339 -16.91 -19.77 6.40
C GLY A 339 -15.40 -19.82 6.55
N LYS A 340 -14.81 -20.98 6.35
CA LYS A 340 -13.42 -21.28 6.69
C LYS A 340 -12.50 -21.18 5.48
N MET A 341 -11.38 -20.47 5.64
CA MET A 341 -10.31 -20.39 4.67
C MET A 341 -8.95 -20.67 5.30
N LEU A 342 -8.00 -21.10 4.50
CA LEU A 342 -6.62 -21.30 4.92
C LEU A 342 -5.82 -20.00 4.74
N THR A 343 -4.73 -19.85 5.48
CA THR A 343 -3.74 -18.79 5.24
C THR A 343 -2.39 -19.38 4.84
N GLY A 344 -1.59 -18.61 4.12
CA GLY A 344 -0.22 -19.01 3.81
C GLY A 344 0.47 -17.96 2.91
N ARG A 345 1.77 -17.83 3.07
CA ARG A 345 2.60 -16.94 2.27
C ARG A 345 3.85 -17.68 1.76
N ASP A 346 4.88 -16.91 1.38
CA ASP A 346 6.11 -17.41 0.77
C ASP A 346 6.73 -18.58 1.51
N ALA A 347 6.94 -18.48 2.82
CA ALA A 347 7.62 -19.49 3.60
C ALA A 347 6.77 -20.77 3.73
N ALA A 348 5.47 -20.65 3.97
CA ALA A 348 4.56 -21.80 4.03
C ALA A 348 4.45 -22.49 2.67
N HIS A 349 4.26 -21.73 1.57
CA HIS A 349 4.20 -22.30 0.22
C HIS A 349 5.49 -23.04 -0.16
N LYS A 350 6.66 -22.46 0.19
CA LYS A 350 7.92 -23.16 -0.07
C LYS A 350 7.98 -24.50 0.66
N LYS A 351 7.61 -24.55 1.95
CA LYS A 351 7.58 -25.82 2.69
C LYS A 351 6.61 -26.82 2.11
N LEU A 352 5.39 -26.38 1.75
CA LEU A 352 4.39 -27.26 1.13
C LEU A 352 4.90 -27.84 -0.18
N VAL A 353 5.49 -27.04 -1.05
CA VAL A 353 6.06 -27.52 -2.33
C VAL A 353 7.23 -28.46 -2.08
N ASP A 354 8.12 -28.15 -1.13
CA ASP A 354 9.24 -29.04 -0.76
C ASP A 354 8.73 -30.42 -0.23
N MET A 355 7.58 -30.46 0.47
CA MET A 355 6.92 -31.69 0.92
C MET A 355 6.31 -32.46 -0.25
N ILE A 356 5.61 -31.78 -1.15
CA ILE A 356 5.05 -32.39 -2.37
C ILE A 356 6.15 -33.02 -3.22
N ASP A 357 7.26 -32.30 -3.45
CA ASP A 357 8.39 -32.77 -4.24
C ASP A 357 9.06 -34.04 -3.64
N LYS A 358 8.97 -34.21 -2.32
CA LYS A 358 9.46 -35.39 -1.59
C LYS A 358 8.42 -36.50 -1.46
N GLY A 359 7.17 -36.26 -1.86
CA GLY A 359 6.06 -37.21 -1.66
C GLY A 359 5.63 -37.36 -0.20
N GLU A 360 5.87 -36.34 0.62
CA GLU A 360 5.45 -36.30 2.03
C GLU A 360 3.96 -35.92 2.13
N GLU A 361 3.27 -36.42 3.15
CA GLU A 361 1.87 -36.07 3.44
C GLU A 361 1.78 -34.58 3.88
N LEU A 362 0.85 -33.87 3.28
CA LEU A 362 0.64 -32.46 3.64
C LEU A 362 -0.05 -32.34 5.00
N PRO A 363 0.33 -31.33 5.83
CA PRO A 363 -0.20 -31.17 7.18
C PRO A 363 -1.66 -30.67 7.22
N VAL A 364 -2.21 -30.26 6.06
CA VAL A 364 -3.56 -29.68 5.91
C VAL A 364 -4.16 -30.16 4.59
N ASP A 365 -5.46 -30.48 4.59
CA ASP A 365 -6.23 -30.72 3.37
C ASP A 365 -6.62 -29.41 2.69
N PHE A 366 -6.22 -29.24 1.44
CA PHE A 366 -6.51 -28.08 0.59
C PHE A 366 -7.67 -28.32 -0.37
N THR A 367 -8.22 -29.53 -0.43
CA THR A 367 -9.25 -29.93 -1.39
C THR A 367 -10.50 -29.05 -1.25
N ASN A 368 -10.89 -28.40 -2.34
CA ASN A 368 -12.03 -27.46 -2.40
C ASN A 368 -11.91 -26.25 -1.45
N ARG A 369 -10.70 -25.91 -1.01
CA ARG A 369 -10.46 -24.79 -0.10
C ARG A 369 -9.99 -23.53 -0.84
N VAL A 370 -10.02 -22.43 -0.13
CA VAL A 370 -9.44 -21.14 -0.53
C VAL A 370 -8.30 -20.80 0.41
N ILE A 371 -7.20 -20.26 -0.13
CA ILE A 371 -6.05 -19.78 0.66
C ILE A 371 -5.91 -18.27 0.58
N TYR A 372 -5.73 -17.62 1.73
CA TYR A 372 -5.49 -16.19 1.85
C TYR A 372 -4.01 -15.89 2.09
N TYR A 373 -3.42 -15.10 1.21
CA TYR A 373 -2.03 -14.66 1.30
C TYR A 373 -1.93 -13.49 2.26
N VAL A 374 -1.75 -13.77 3.53
CA VAL A 374 -1.79 -12.79 4.60
C VAL A 374 -0.69 -13.03 5.64
N GLY A 375 -0.25 -11.96 6.27
CA GLY A 375 0.55 -11.96 7.49
C GLY A 375 0.04 -10.81 8.35
N PRO A 376 -0.88 -11.06 9.28
CA PRO A 376 -1.52 -10.02 10.09
C PRO A 376 -0.52 -9.26 10.97
N VAL A 377 -0.93 -8.08 11.44
CA VAL A 377 -0.34 -7.44 12.62
C VAL A 377 -0.75 -8.26 13.85
N ASP A 378 0.09 -8.27 14.89
CA ASP A 378 -0.25 -8.93 16.13
C ASP A 378 -1.54 -8.36 16.74
N PRO A 379 -2.43 -9.20 17.25
CA PRO A 379 -3.66 -8.74 17.88
C PRO A 379 -3.37 -7.99 19.19
N VAL A 380 -4.20 -7.00 19.47
CA VAL A 380 -4.22 -6.31 20.78
C VAL A 380 -5.63 -6.35 21.35
N ARG A 381 -5.77 -6.19 22.65
CA ARG A 381 -7.05 -6.22 23.34
C ARG A 381 -7.80 -7.54 23.04
N GLU A 382 -9.04 -7.46 22.61
CA GLU A 382 -9.91 -8.61 22.29
C GLU A 382 -9.95 -8.97 20.80
N GLU A 383 -8.94 -8.55 20.03
CA GLU A 383 -8.87 -8.88 18.60
C GLU A 383 -8.58 -10.36 18.38
N VAL A 384 -9.29 -11.00 17.46
CA VAL A 384 -8.99 -12.35 16.99
C VAL A 384 -7.66 -12.35 16.24
N VAL A 385 -7.51 -11.37 15.34
CA VAL A 385 -6.27 -11.04 14.62
C VAL A 385 -6.16 -9.52 14.51
N GLY A 386 -4.93 -8.98 14.46
CA GLY A 386 -4.74 -7.57 14.11
C GLY A 386 -5.01 -7.31 12.62
N PRO A 387 -4.80 -6.08 12.15
CA PRO A 387 -4.99 -5.72 10.73
C PRO A 387 -4.40 -6.76 9.77
N ALA A 388 -5.26 -7.32 8.91
CA ALA A 388 -5.00 -8.53 8.13
C ALA A 388 -5.13 -8.29 6.62
N GLY A 389 -4.45 -7.28 6.08
CA GLY A 389 -4.47 -6.99 4.65
C GLY A 389 -3.69 -8.00 3.81
N PRO A 390 -4.00 -8.08 2.50
CA PRO A 390 -3.42 -9.07 1.61
C PRO A 390 -1.95 -8.79 1.28
N THR A 391 -1.18 -9.86 1.06
CA THR A 391 0.16 -9.81 0.47
C THR A 391 0.05 -9.79 -1.06
N THR A 392 1.04 -9.24 -1.76
CA THR A 392 1.10 -9.25 -3.23
C THR A 392 1.09 -10.68 -3.77
N ALA A 393 0.08 -10.99 -4.60
CA ALA A 393 -0.18 -12.33 -5.11
C ALA A 393 0.92 -12.83 -6.07
N THR A 394 1.52 -11.95 -6.87
CA THR A 394 2.58 -12.27 -7.84
C THR A 394 3.78 -13.00 -7.20
N ARG A 395 4.04 -12.79 -5.92
CA ARG A 395 5.10 -13.51 -5.19
C ARG A 395 4.85 -15.01 -5.09
N MET A 396 3.56 -15.41 -5.11
CA MET A 396 3.12 -16.81 -5.04
C MET A 396 3.02 -17.47 -6.41
N ASP A 397 3.20 -16.74 -7.52
CA ASP A 397 3.00 -17.27 -8.87
C ASP A 397 3.84 -18.51 -9.18
N LYS A 398 5.08 -18.54 -8.70
CA LYS A 398 5.99 -19.68 -8.86
C LYS A 398 5.51 -20.97 -8.19
N PHE A 399 4.64 -20.89 -7.20
CA PHE A 399 4.07 -22.03 -6.49
C PHE A 399 2.68 -22.42 -7.00
N THR A 400 2.02 -21.53 -7.74
CA THR A 400 0.58 -21.63 -8.06
C THR A 400 0.25 -22.93 -8.80
N ARG A 401 1.00 -23.29 -9.85
CA ARG A 401 0.74 -24.49 -10.63
C ARG A 401 0.82 -25.74 -9.76
N THR A 402 1.89 -25.92 -9.01
CA THR A 402 2.08 -27.08 -8.12
C THR A 402 0.95 -27.17 -7.10
N MET A 403 0.59 -26.06 -6.45
CA MET A 403 -0.49 -26.05 -5.47
C MET A 403 -1.83 -26.46 -6.09
N LEU A 404 -2.18 -25.92 -7.25
CA LEU A 404 -3.45 -26.25 -7.91
C LEU A 404 -3.50 -27.72 -8.38
N GLU A 405 -2.44 -28.21 -9.03
CA GLU A 405 -2.40 -29.55 -9.60
C GLU A 405 -2.31 -30.67 -8.55
N GLN A 406 -1.65 -30.41 -7.41
CA GLN A 406 -1.33 -31.44 -6.43
C GLN A 406 -2.23 -31.43 -5.19
N THR A 407 -3.02 -30.37 -4.96
CA THR A 407 -3.75 -30.23 -3.69
C THR A 407 -5.26 -30.08 -3.84
N GLY A 408 -5.77 -29.84 -5.04
CA GLY A 408 -7.20 -29.59 -5.27
C GLY A 408 -7.70 -28.25 -4.73
N LEU A 409 -6.79 -27.28 -4.51
CA LEU A 409 -7.13 -25.93 -4.09
C LEU A 409 -7.99 -25.24 -5.16
N LEU A 410 -9.10 -24.58 -4.78
CA LEU A 410 -10.01 -23.91 -5.70
C LEU A 410 -9.74 -22.42 -5.90
N GLY A 411 -9.25 -21.75 -4.86
CA GLY A 411 -9.10 -20.31 -4.93
C GLY A 411 -7.96 -19.76 -4.09
N MET A 412 -7.48 -18.61 -4.51
CA MET A 412 -6.40 -17.87 -3.85
C MET A 412 -6.80 -16.42 -3.70
N ILE A 413 -6.52 -15.82 -2.53
CA ILE A 413 -6.78 -14.41 -2.27
C ILE A 413 -5.44 -13.72 -1.99
N GLY A 414 -5.17 -12.64 -2.72
CA GLY A 414 -4.00 -11.79 -2.49
C GLY A 414 -4.31 -10.34 -2.84
N LYS A 415 -3.33 -9.58 -3.26
CA LYS A 415 -3.51 -8.26 -3.88
C LYS A 415 -2.72 -8.16 -5.17
N ALA A 416 -3.07 -7.20 -6.02
CA ALA A 416 -2.45 -6.96 -7.32
C ALA A 416 -2.67 -8.09 -8.35
N GLU A 417 -2.07 -7.89 -9.50
CA GLU A 417 -2.18 -8.77 -10.67
C GLU A 417 -1.51 -10.15 -10.44
N ARG A 418 -1.88 -11.11 -11.28
CA ARG A 418 -1.16 -12.39 -11.43
C ARG A 418 -0.34 -12.35 -12.72
N GLY A 419 0.84 -12.97 -12.69
CA GLY A 419 1.64 -13.16 -13.88
C GLY A 419 1.07 -14.24 -14.82
N LYS A 420 1.49 -14.23 -16.09
CA LYS A 420 0.99 -15.15 -17.12
C LYS A 420 1.05 -16.61 -16.72
N VAL A 421 2.15 -17.05 -16.09
CA VAL A 421 2.33 -18.45 -15.64
C VAL A 421 1.25 -18.86 -14.64
N ALA A 422 0.90 -17.97 -13.72
CA ALA A 422 -0.18 -18.22 -12.75
C ALA A 422 -1.56 -18.18 -13.40
N ILE A 423 -1.80 -17.23 -14.31
CA ILE A 423 -3.07 -17.14 -15.07
C ILE A 423 -3.30 -18.43 -15.88
N ASP A 424 -2.27 -18.93 -16.57
CA ASP A 424 -2.35 -20.19 -17.32
C ASP A 424 -2.64 -21.37 -16.39
N ALA A 425 -1.98 -21.43 -15.21
CA ALA A 425 -2.25 -22.48 -14.22
C ALA A 425 -3.68 -22.43 -13.65
N ILE A 426 -4.19 -21.21 -13.38
CA ILE A 426 -5.58 -20.99 -12.92
C ILE A 426 -6.58 -21.48 -13.96
N ARG A 427 -6.40 -21.11 -15.23
CA ARG A 427 -7.24 -21.56 -16.34
C ARG A 427 -7.22 -23.06 -16.52
N ASP A 428 -6.03 -23.66 -16.52
CA ASP A 428 -5.83 -25.10 -16.77
C ASP A 428 -6.47 -25.96 -15.67
N ASN A 429 -6.46 -25.48 -14.43
CA ASN A 429 -7.03 -26.16 -13.27
C ASN A 429 -8.45 -25.71 -12.89
N LYS A 430 -9.05 -24.78 -13.68
CA LYS A 430 -10.39 -24.23 -13.43
C LYS A 430 -10.54 -23.61 -12.03
N ALA A 431 -9.45 -23.10 -11.49
CA ALA A 431 -9.40 -22.39 -10.22
C ALA A 431 -9.69 -20.89 -10.41
N VAL A 432 -9.67 -20.12 -9.32
CA VAL A 432 -9.87 -18.67 -9.37
C VAL A 432 -8.82 -17.94 -8.52
N SER A 433 -8.48 -16.73 -8.91
CA SER A 433 -7.75 -15.79 -8.06
C SER A 433 -8.64 -14.61 -7.71
N MET A 434 -8.56 -14.19 -6.46
CA MET A 434 -9.31 -13.04 -5.94
C MET A 434 -8.35 -12.04 -5.32
N ILE A 435 -8.76 -10.81 -5.23
CA ILE A 435 -8.06 -9.81 -4.43
C ILE A 435 -8.91 -9.35 -3.25
N ALA A 436 -8.26 -9.18 -2.10
CA ALA A 436 -8.72 -8.26 -1.06
C ALA A 436 -8.03 -6.90 -1.28
N VAL A 437 -8.69 -5.82 -0.88
CA VAL A 437 -8.21 -4.46 -1.15
C VAL A 437 -6.98 -4.12 -0.32
N GLY A 438 -5.90 -3.72 -1.00
CA GLY A 438 -4.72 -3.17 -0.33
C GLY A 438 -5.03 -1.80 0.29
N GLY A 439 -4.68 -1.63 1.58
CA GLY A 439 -5.07 -0.43 2.34
C GLY A 439 -6.39 -0.57 3.09
N ALA A 440 -6.99 -1.78 3.14
CA ALA A 440 -8.21 -2.08 3.89
C ALA A 440 -7.98 -3.19 4.95
N ALA A 441 -6.84 -3.17 5.63
CA ALA A 441 -6.39 -4.26 6.49
C ALA A 441 -7.24 -4.46 7.75
N TYR A 442 -7.72 -3.38 8.36
CA TYR A 442 -8.53 -3.46 9.57
C TYR A 442 -9.97 -3.88 9.26
N LEU A 443 -10.51 -3.45 8.12
CA LEU A 443 -11.79 -3.91 7.60
C LEU A 443 -11.80 -5.44 7.44
N VAL A 444 -10.75 -5.99 6.82
CA VAL A 444 -10.60 -7.45 6.65
C VAL A 444 -10.43 -8.13 8.01
N ALA A 445 -9.65 -7.58 8.94
CA ALA A 445 -9.50 -8.15 10.28
C ALA A 445 -10.84 -8.27 11.03
N LYS A 446 -11.73 -7.30 10.86
CA LYS A 446 -13.07 -7.34 11.47
C LYS A 446 -14.02 -8.37 10.87
N ALA A 447 -13.74 -8.81 9.63
CA ALA A 447 -14.46 -9.92 9.02
C ALA A 447 -13.96 -11.30 9.54
N ILE A 448 -12.80 -11.38 10.18
CA ILE A 448 -12.23 -12.62 10.73
C ILE A 448 -12.78 -12.83 12.15
N THR A 449 -13.59 -13.86 12.32
CA THR A 449 -14.29 -14.18 13.58
C THR A 449 -13.56 -15.23 14.40
N ASN A 450 -12.70 -16.05 13.79
CA ASN A 450 -11.90 -17.05 14.47
C ASN A 450 -10.57 -17.31 13.72
N SER A 451 -9.55 -17.75 14.46
CA SER A 451 -8.22 -18.05 13.93
C SER A 451 -7.60 -19.25 14.66
N ILE A 452 -7.32 -20.32 13.94
CA ILE A 452 -6.74 -21.54 14.48
C ILE A 452 -5.44 -21.86 13.76
N LEU A 453 -4.35 -22.03 14.50
CA LEU A 453 -3.07 -22.48 13.96
C LEU A 453 -3.14 -23.96 13.58
N LEU A 454 -2.88 -24.28 12.32
CA LEU A 454 -2.91 -25.65 11.80
C LEU A 454 -1.54 -26.27 11.59
N ALA A 455 -0.59 -25.51 10.99
CA ALA A 455 0.72 -26.04 10.63
C ALA A 455 1.82 -24.97 10.64
N PHE A 456 3.06 -25.44 10.80
CA PHE A 456 4.29 -24.64 10.74
C PHE A 456 4.37 -23.51 11.77
N PRO A 457 4.14 -23.77 13.07
CA PRO A 457 4.13 -22.73 14.12
C PRO A 457 5.41 -21.91 14.18
N GLU A 458 6.54 -22.47 13.78
CA GLU A 458 7.84 -21.80 13.74
C GLU A 458 7.89 -20.65 12.72
N LEU A 459 6.96 -20.59 11.76
CA LEU A 459 6.87 -19.50 10.78
C LEU A 459 6.12 -18.28 11.32
N GLY A 460 5.57 -18.35 12.55
CA GLY A 460 4.85 -17.24 13.16
C GLY A 460 3.68 -16.77 12.29
N MET A 461 3.67 -15.48 11.90
CA MET A 461 2.61 -14.91 11.05
C MET A 461 2.52 -15.53 9.63
N GLU A 462 3.52 -16.28 9.21
CA GLU A 462 3.53 -17.02 7.92
C GLU A 462 3.15 -18.48 8.05
N ALA A 463 2.81 -18.94 9.26
CA ALA A 463 2.27 -20.25 9.51
C ALA A 463 0.93 -20.45 8.78
N ILE A 464 0.50 -21.69 8.67
CA ILE A 464 -0.84 -22.01 8.12
C ILE A 464 -1.86 -21.92 9.25
N TYR A 465 -2.75 -20.94 9.13
CA TYR A 465 -3.93 -20.82 9.99
C TYR A 465 -5.18 -21.18 9.21
N GLU A 466 -6.22 -21.57 9.91
CA GLU A 466 -7.59 -21.56 9.44
C GLU A 466 -8.28 -20.31 10.02
N PHE A 467 -8.73 -19.44 9.15
CA PHE A 467 -9.56 -18.29 9.51
C PHE A 467 -11.02 -18.64 9.24
N GLU A 468 -11.89 -18.33 10.19
CA GLU A 468 -13.33 -18.26 9.95
C GLU A 468 -13.71 -16.80 9.69
N VAL A 469 -14.34 -16.56 8.55
CA VAL A 469 -14.70 -15.21 8.11
C VAL A 469 -16.21 -15.06 7.96
N LYS A 470 -16.68 -13.83 8.09
CA LYS A 470 -18.06 -13.44 7.86
C LYS A 470 -18.11 -12.21 6.96
N ASP A 471 -18.75 -12.35 5.81
CA ASP A 471 -18.94 -11.30 4.82
C ASP A 471 -17.63 -10.57 4.43
N MET A 472 -16.52 -11.32 4.29
CA MET A 472 -15.24 -10.76 3.87
C MET A 472 -15.30 -10.36 2.40
N PRO A 473 -15.11 -9.06 2.05
CA PRO A 473 -15.22 -8.62 0.67
C PRO A 473 -13.95 -8.97 -0.13
N VAL A 474 -14.16 -9.50 -1.33
CA VAL A 474 -13.10 -9.74 -2.32
C VAL A 474 -13.62 -9.48 -3.73
N THR A 475 -12.68 -9.24 -4.67
CA THR A 475 -13.00 -9.13 -6.11
C THR A 475 -12.29 -10.25 -6.86
N VAL A 476 -12.98 -10.92 -7.78
CA VAL A 476 -12.40 -11.94 -8.65
C VAL A 476 -11.40 -11.28 -9.59
N SER A 477 -10.12 -11.59 -9.43
CA SER A 477 -9.04 -11.00 -10.22
C SER A 477 -8.71 -11.80 -11.47
N VAL A 478 -8.78 -13.13 -11.38
CA VAL A 478 -8.65 -14.05 -12.53
C VAL A 478 -9.70 -15.13 -12.38
N ASP A 479 -10.56 -15.26 -13.36
CA ASP A 479 -11.61 -16.29 -13.36
C ASP A 479 -11.12 -17.64 -13.89
N ALA A 480 -11.97 -18.65 -13.82
CA ALA A 480 -11.67 -20.01 -14.24
C ALA A 480 -11.37 -20.20 -15.74
N ASN A 481 -11.59 -19.16 -16.55
CA ASN A 481 -11.23 -19.14 -17.97
C ASN A 481 -9.91 -18.42 -18.23
N GLY A 482 -9.28 -17.85 -17.18
CA GLY A 482 -8.05 -17.11 -17.26
C GLY A 482 -8.26 -15.64 -17.69
N GLU A 483 -9.48 -15.11 -17.64
CA GLU A 483 -9.73 -13.69 -17.84
C GLU A 483 -9.30 -12.91 -16.59
N SER A 484 -8.54 -11.83 -16.78
CA SER A 484 -7.96 -11.02 -15.70
C SER A 484 -8.49 -9.60 -15.73
N VAL A 485 -9.11 -9.16 -14.62
CA VAL A 485 -9.58 -7.78 -14.49
C VAL A 485 -8.43 -6.76 -14.55
N HIS A 486 -7.22 -7.14 -14.11
CA HIS A 486 -6.04 -6.28 -14.20
C HIS A 486 -5.51 -6.09 -15.63
N ILE A 487 -5.95 -6.93 -16.57
CA ILE A 487 -5.63 -6.82 -17.99
C ILE A 487 -6.78 -6.12 -18.74
N GLU A 488 -8.00 -6.59 -18.54
CA GLU A 488 -9.16 -6.10 -19.30
C GLU A 488 -9.70 -4.77 -18.73
N GLY A 489 -9.71 -4.59 -17.41
CA GLY A 489 -10.19 -3.36 -16.77
C GLY A 489 -9.50 -2.09 -17.29
N PRO A 490 -8.16 -2.00 -17.24
CA PRO A 490 -7.44 -0.84 -17.78
C PRO A 490 -7.72 -0.60 -19.27
N LYS A 491 -7.82 -1.64 -20.11
CA LYS A 491 -8.13 -1.48 -21.54
C LYS A 491 -9.50 -0.84 -21.75
N ILE A 492 -10.52 -1.35 -21.05
CA ILE A 492 -11.89 -0.83 -21.14
C ILE A 492 -11.91 0.64 -20.70
N TRP A 493 -11.27 0.96 -19.57
CA TRP A 493 -11.33 2.31 -19.02
C TRP A 493 -10.45 3.30 -19.76
N THR A 494 -9.31 2.89 -20.33
CA THR A 494 -8.56 3.73 -21.28
C THR A 494 -9.45 4.16 -22.46
N ALA A 495 -10.20 3.23 -23.03
CA ALA A 495 -11.10 3.54 -24.13
C ALA A 495 -12.25 4.47 -23.68
N ASN A 496 -12.91 4.17 -22.55
CA ASN A 496 -13.99 4.99 -22.01
C ASN A 496 -13.55 6.43 -21.70
N ILE A 497 -12.34 6.61 -21.16
CA ILE A 497 -11.79 7.93 -20.86
C ILE A 497 -11.47 8.68 -22.16
N ALA A 498 -10.88 8.01 -23.15
CA ALA A 498 -10.57 8.62 -24.45
C ALA A 498 -11.80 9.12 -25.20
N GLU A 499 -12.94 8.42 -25.11
CA GLU A 499 -14.21 8.85 -25.71
C GLU A 499 -14.77 10.13 -25.06
N ARG A 500 -14.45 10.41 -23.79
CA ARG A 500 -14.94 11.59 -23.04
C ARG A 500 -14.07 12.82 -23.23
N ILE A 501 -12.79 12.63 -23.49
CA ILE A 501 -11.86 13.71 -23.80
C ILE A 501 -11.86 13.84 -25.32
N PRO A 502 -12.53 14.86 -25.92
CA PRO A 502 -12.40 15.11 -27.35
C PRO A 502 -10.91 15.24 -27.64
N ALA A 503 -10.42 14.47 -28.61
CA ALA A 503 -9.03 14.56 -29.04
C ALA A 503 -8.73 16.06 -29.25
N VAL A 504 -7.90 16.63 -28.39
CA VAL A 504 -7.29 17.93 -28.66
C VAL A 504 -6.48 17.66 -29.93
N GLN A 505 -7.00 18.17 -31.04
CA GLN A 505 -6.38 18.01 -32.34
C GLN A 505 -4.93 18.47 -32.23
N ALA A 506 -4.03 17.55 -32.61
CA ALA A 506 -2.60 17.78 -32.71
C ALA A 506 -2.25 18.98 -33.60
#